data_3e7394aa2d2bda26637e6eac0b35294e
#
_entry.id   3e7394aa2d2bda26637e6eac0b35294e
#
_cell.length_a   1.000
_cell.length_b   1.000
_cell.length_c   1.000
_cell.angle_alpha   90.00
_cell.angle_beta   90.00
_cell.angle_gamma   90.00
#
_symmetry.space_group_name_H-M   'P 1'
#
loop_
_entity.id
_entity.type
_entity.pdbx_description
1 polymer ?
#
loop_
_entity_poly.entity_id
_entity_poly.type
_entity_poly.pdbx_seq_one_letter_code
_entity_poly.pdbx_strand_id
1 'polypeptide(L)'
;MGTLHLTRHTSATPAAVWDVVTDFAGYGDWMPMTRMVTDDGAPRLGWGFAGISGVGPLAFSDSMLVTQWDPPASGDQAAPAVFRIVKTGRLLGGWAEITLTPEPRVGTPGTWGTRLDWVEDVVVRPMPFKRFFAPVLDRASTWLYGRAINAMLARAAESSR
;
A
#
# COMPACT_ATOMS: atom_id res chain seq x y z
N MET A 1 13.86 2.20 -13.13
CA MET A 1 12.43 2.02 -12.89
C MET A 1 11.86 3.39 -12.61
N GLY A 2 10.71 3.70 -13.12
CA GLY A 2 10.06 4.99 -12.89
C GLY A 2 9.17 4.94 -11.65
N THR A 3 8.76 6.10 -11.18
CA THR A 3 7.78 6.25 -10.11
C THR A 3 6.43 5.71 -10.61
N LEU A 4 5.84 4.77 -9.87
CA LEU A 4 4.47 4.32 -10.09
C LEU A 4 3.53 5.33 -9.45
N HIS A 5 2.50 5.74 -10.18
CA HIS A 5 1.44 6.57 -9.64
C HIS A 5 0.08 5.95 -10.01
N LEU A 6 -0.71 5.64 -9.01
CA LEU A 6 -2.06 5.08 -9.16
C LEU A 6 -3.06 5.94 -8.40
N THR A 7 -4.11 6.37 -9.08
CA THR A 7 -5.25 7.04 -8.46
C THR A 7 -6.49 6.16 -8.55
N ARG A 8 -7.25 6.07 -7.47
CA ARG A 8 -8.52 5.34 -7.40
C ARG A 8 -9.55 6.13 -6.62
N HIS A 9 -10.81 5.93 -6.97
CA HIS A 9 -11.96 6.51 -6.27
C HIS A 9 -12.85 5.41 -5.71
N THR A 10 -13.35 5.59 -4.49
CA THR A 10 -14.25 4.64 -3.85
C THR A 10 -15.33 5.37 -3.07
N SER A 11 -16.47 4.71 -2.89
CA SER A 11 -17.52 5.19 -2.00
C SER A 11 -17.27 4.92 -0.52
N ALA A 12 -16.22 4.16 -0.18
CA ALA A 12 -15.82 3.93 1.21
C ALA A 12 -15.31 5.23 1.85
N THR A 13 -15.53 5.35 3.16
CA THR A 13 -15.01 6.49 3.93
C THR A 13 -13.48 6.42 4.04
N PRO A 14 -12.79 7.56 4.25
CA PRO A 14 -11.34 7.55 4.47
C PRO A 14 -10.89 6.62 5.61
N ALA A 15 -11.66 6.53 6.69
CA ALA A 15 -11.35 5.64 7.80
C ALA A 15 -11.40 4.16 7.38
N ALA A 16 -12.46 3.73 6.67
CA ALA A 16 -12.57 2.36 6.20
C ALA A 16 -11.48 2.00 5.17
N VAL A 17 -11.09 2.94 4.31
CA VAL A 17 -9.97 2.72 3.39
C VAL A 17 -8.65 2.65 4.15
N TRP A 18 -8.44 3.53 5.14
CA TRP A 18 -7.26 3.53 5.99
C TRP A 18 -7.06 2.18 6.69
N ASP A 19 -8.10 1.67 7.34
CA ASP A 19 -8.04 0.40 8.07
C ASP A 19 -7.60 -0.75 7.17
N VAL A 20 -8.04 -0.78 5.91
CA VAL A 20 -7.69 -1.84 4.96
C VAL A 20 -6.28 -1.64 4.39
N VAL A 21 -5.90 -0.40 4.01
CA VAL A 21 -4.57 -0.15 3.41
C VAL A 21 -3.44 -0.14 4.44
N THR A 22 -3.74 -0.06 5.73
CA THR A 22 -2.77 -0.16 6.82
C THR A 22 -2.81 -1.48 7.58
N ASP A 23 -3.64 -2.42 7.15
CA ASP A 23 -3.62 -3.81 7.64
C ASP A 23 -2.42 -4.56 7.04
N PHE A 24 -1.20 -4.15 7.43
CA PHE A 24 0.03 -4.73 6.92
C PHE A 24 0.18 -6.22 7.22
N ALA A 25 -0.40 -6.70 8.31
CA ALA A 25 -0.41 -8.13 8.65
C ALA A 25 -1.23 -8.94 7.65
N GLY A 26 -2.35 -8.39 7.20
CA GLY A 26 -3.25 -8.98 6.20
C GLY A 26 -2.74 -8.92 4.76
N TYR A 27 -1.64 -8.22 4.48
CA TYR A 27 -1.11 -8.10 3.10
C TYR A 27 -0.76 -9.45 2.46
N GLY A 28 -0.44 -10.47 3.24
CA GLY A 28 -0.22 -11.82 2.76
C GLY A 28 -1.41 -12.42 2.01
N ASP A 29 -2.63 -12.01 2.34
CA ASP A 29 -3.87 -12.46 1.69
C ASP A 29 -4.01 -11.91 0.26
N TRP A 30 -3.38 -10.77 -0.02
CA TRP A 30 -3.43 -10.07 -1.31
C TRP A 30 -2.25 -10.38 -2.21
N MET A 31 -1.12 -10.77 -1.63
CA MET A 31 0.15 -11.00 -2.32
C MET A 31 0.50 -12.49 -2.33
N PRO A 32 0.43 -13.16 -3.49
CA PRO A 32 0.74 -14.59 -3.59
C PRO A 32 2.14 -14.92 -3.06
N MET A 33 2.24 -16.05 -2.34
CA MET A 33 3.50 -16.56 -1.79
C MET A 33 4.26 -15.56 -0.89
N THR A 34 3.53 -14.63 -0.26
CA THR A 34 4.10 -13.63 0.64
C THR A 34 3.60 -13.87 2.06
N ARG A 35 4.52 -13.95 3.01
CA ARG A 35 4.24 -13.97 4.46
C ARG A 35 4.66 -12.65 5.06
N MET A 36 3.80 -12.05 5.85
CA MET A 36 4.10 -10.80 6.55
C MET A 36 4.73 -11.08 7.92
N VAL A 37 5.68 -10.24 8.29
CA VAL A 37 6.29 -10.15 9.63
C VAL A 37 6.22 -8.69 10.04
N THR A 38 5.73 -8.42 11.23
CA THR A 38 5.49 -7.06 11.72
C THR A 38 6.10 -6.87 13.08
N ASP A 39 6.44 -5.62 13.42
CA ASP A 39 6.74 -5.24 14.80
C ASP A 39 5.50 -5.43 15.68
N ASP A 40 5.72 -5.49 17.00
CA ASP A 40 4.65 -5.59 17.97
C ASP A 40 3.80 -4.30 18.06
N GLY A 41 2.53 -4.51 18.35
CA GLY A 41 1.55 -3.42 18.53
C GLY A 41 1.03 -2.84 17.24
N ALA A 42 0.27 -1.74 17.38
CA ALA A 42 -0.34 -1.06 16.23
C ALA A 42 0.69 -0.29 15.40
N PRO A 43 0.47 -0.16 14.08
CA PRO A 43 1.30 0.66 13.21
C PRO A 43 1.38 2.11 13.69
N ARG A 44 2.55 2.71 13.56
CA ARG A 44 2.88 4.08 13.98
C ARG A 44 4.16 4.56 13.31
N LEU A 45 4.50 5.81 13.47
CA LEU A 45 5.81 6.32 13.05
C LEU A 45 6.95 5.47 13.65
N GLY A 46 7.88 5.03 12.81
CA GLY A 46 9.02 4.18 13.19
C GLY A 46 8.71 2.68 13.33
N TRP A 47 7.47 2.25 13.05
CA TRP A 47 7.09 0.84 13.08
C TRP A 47 7.58 0.12 11.82
N GLY A 48 8.13 -1.08 12.01
CA GLY A 48 8.72 -1.89 10.95
C GLY A 48 7.86 -3.09 10.56
N PHE A 49 7.92 -3.46 9.29
CA PHE A 49 7.32 -4.69 8.79
C PHE A 49 8.10 -5.21 7.58
N ALA A 50 7.88 -6.47 7.23
CA ALA A 50 8.52 -7.08 6.08
C ALA A 50 7.60 -8.08 5.39
N GLY A 51 7.57 -8.05 4.07
CA GLY A 51 7.04 -9.11 3.23
C GLY A 51 8.13 -10.11 2.88
N ILE A 52 7.93 -11.38 3.23
CA ILE A 52 8.84 -12.47 2.84
C ILE A 52 8.18 -13.20 1.68
N SER A 53 8.68 -12.98 0.48
CA SER A 53 8.14 -13.54 -0.78
C SER A 53 9.02 -14.63 -1.31
N GLY A 54 8.41 -15.70 -1.84
CA GLY A 54 9.11 -16.83 -2.44
C GLY A 54 9.13 -18.07 -1.57
N VAL A 55 9.84 -19.12 -2.04
CA VAL A 55 9.90 -20.45 -1.39
C VAL A 55 11.34 -20.88 -1.21
N GLY A 56 11.67 -21.37 0.00
CA GLY A 56 12.98 -21.95 0.31
C GLY A 56 14.14 -20.97 0.08
N PRO A 57 15.23 -21.40 -0.57
CA PRO A 57 16.43 -20.57 -0.79
C PRO A 57 16.20 -19.36 -1.72
N LEU A 58 15.10 -19.35 -2.46
CA LEU A 58 14.71 -18.26 -3.37
C LEU A 58 13.82 -17.21 -2.69
N ALA A 59 13.51 -17.37 -1.41
CA ALA A 59 12.76 -16.38 -0.66
C ALA A 59 13.62 -15.13 -0.41
N PHE A 60 12.98 -13.96 -0.54
CA PHE A 60 13.61 -12.68 -0.21
C PHE A 60 12.72 -11.86 0.73
N SER A 61 13.34 -11.01 1.52
CA SER A 61 12.64 -10.09 2.43
C SER A 61 12.63 -8.68 1.85
N ASP A 62 11.43 -8.10 1.74
CA ASP A 62 11.19 -6.68 1.48
C ASP A 62 10.85 -5.99 2.81
N SER A 63 11.88 -5.49 3.48
CA SER A 63 11.74 -4.82 4.77
C SER A 63 11.39 -3.34 4.58
N MET A 64 10.49 -2.84 5.40
CA MET A 64 9.92 -1.49 5.31
C MET A 64 9.82 -0.86 6.70
N LEU A 65 9.90 0.48 6.73
CA LEU A 65 9.77 1.29 7.92
C LEU A 65 8.76 2.41 7.66
N VAL A 66 7.83 2.62 8.58
CA VAL A 66 6.87 3.73 8.53
C VAL A 66 7.59 5.05 8.87
N THR A 67 7.61 5.99 7.94
CA THR A 67 8.29 7.29 8.08
C THR A 67 7.34 8.48 8.16
N GLN A 68 6.05 8.25 7.88
CA GLN A 68 4.97 9.21 8.12
C GLN A 68 3.70 8.44 8.48
N TRP A 69 2.92 8.97 9.44
CA TRP A 69 1.71 8.34 9.95
C TRP A 69 0.71 9.39 10.41
N ASP A 70 -0.17 9.80 9.50
CA ASP A 70 -1.21 10.81 9.73
C ASP A 70 -2.58 10.17 9.42
N PRO A 71 -3.21 9.47 10.39
CA PRO A 71 -4.48 8.79 10.19
C PRO A 71 -5.62 9.78 9.97
N PRO A 72 -6.77 9.32 9.40
CA PRO A 72 -7.95 10.16 9.24
C PRO A 72 -8.39 10.77 10.58
N ALA A 73 -8.64 12.08 10.57
CA ALA A 73 -9.15 12.77 11.76
C ALA A 73 -10.58 12.33 12.09
N SER A 74 -10.86 12.17 13.38
CA SER A 74 -12.23 11.89 13.84
C SER A 74 -13.06 13.18 13.77
N GLY A 75 -14.16 13.16 13.02
CA GLY A 75 -15.18 14.23 12.99
C GLY A 75 -15.12 15.14 11.77
N ASP A 76 -14.11 15.94 11.57
CA ASP A 76 -14.00 16.79 10.37
C ASP A 76 -13.22 16.08 9.28
N GLN A 77 -13.91 15.71 8.21
CA GLN A 77 -13.40 14.87 7.13
C GLN A 77 -12.54 15.62 6.09
N ALA A 78 -12.21 16.88 6.36
CA ALA A 78 -11.61 17.75 5.35
C ALA A 78 -10.10 17.51 5.13
N ALA A 79 -9.37 16.97 6.11
CA ALA A 79 -7.95 16.76 6.01
C ALA A 79 -7.61 15.41 5.34
N PRO A 80 -6.65 15.39 4.40
CA PRO A 80 -6.13 14.12 3.87
C PRO A 80 -5.43 13.30 4.96
N ALA A 81 -5.60 11.98 4.91
CA ALA A 81 -4.81 11.04 5.69
C ALA A 81 -3.62 10.57 4.86
N VAL A 82 -2.45 10.46 5.48
CA VAL A 82 -1.21 10.11 4.76
C VAL A 82 -0.41 9.10 5.57
N PHE A 83 0.07 8.05 4.92
CA PHE A 83 1.21 7.29 5.44
C PHE A 83 2.29 7.11 4.38
N ARG A 84 3.53 7.07 4.84
CA ARG A 84 4.70 6.86 4.00
C ARG A 84 5.58 5.79 4.60
N ILE A 85 6.12 4.95 3.74
CA ILE A 85 7.08 3.90 4.11
C ILE A 85 8.35 4.05 3.29
N VAL A 86 9.46 3.63 3.86
CA VAL A 86 10.75 3.49 3.17
C VAL A 86 11.12 2.03 3.14
N LYS A 87 11.53 1.54 1.98
CA LYS A 87 12.04 0.19 1.78
C LYS A 87 13.50 0.11 2.23
N THR A 88 13.75 -0.67 3.28
CA THR A 88 15.09 -0.83 3.91
C THR A 88 15.75 -2.16 3.54
N GLY A 89 15.10 -2.96 2.70
CA GLY A 89 15.55 -4.28 2.29
C GLY A 89 16.87 -4.28 1.51
N ARG A 90 17.55 -5.43 1.48
CA ARG A 90 18.83 -5.59 0.76
C ARG A 90 18.66 -5.58 -0.75
N LEU A 91 17.52 -6.10 -1.27
CA LEU A 91 17.23 -6.20 -2.70
C LEU A 91 16.37 -5.04 -3.20
N LEU A 92 15.41 -4.62 -2.39
CA LEU A 92 14.49 -3.54 -2.71
C LEU A 92 14.78 -2.34 -1.82
N GLY A 93 14.90 -1.19 -2.44
CA GLY A 93 14.96 0.13 -1.80
C GLY A 93 13.89 1.04 -2.40
N GLY A 94 13.82 2.27 -1.91
CA GLY A 94 12.85 3.26 -2.36
C GLY A 94 11.83 3.59 -1.29
N TRP A 95 10.66 4.08 -1.70
CA TRP A 95 9.62 4.51 -0.80
C TRP A 95 8.24 4.34 -1.45
N ALA A 96 7.19 4.29 -0.62
CA ALA A 96 5.81 4.40 -1.07
C ALA A 96 5.06 5.37 -0.15
N GLU A 97 4.13 6.12 -0.74
CA GLU A 97 3.25 7.05 -0.05
C GLU A 97 1.81 6.81 -0.50
N ILE A 98 0.92 6.76 0.46
CA ILE A 98 -0.52 6.67 0.21
C ILE A 98 -1.18 7.88 0.84
N THR A 99 -1.92 8.62 0.01
CA THR A 99 -2.74 9.76 0.43
C THR A 99 -4.21 9.42 0.22
N LEU A 100 -5.01 9.58 1.26
CA LEU A 100 -6.46 9.42 1.22
C LEU A 100 -7.11 10.80 1.35
N THR A 101 -7.73 11.27 0.28
CA THR A 101 -8.43 12.55 0.25
C THR A 101 -9.94 12.30 0.32
N PRO A 102 -10.65 12.87 1.31
CA PRO A 102 -12.11 12.83 1.34
C PRO A 102 -12.70 13.53 0.11
N GLU A 103 -13.67 12.90 -0.53
CA GLU A 103 -14.39 13.49 -1.67
C GLU A 103 -15.91 13.42 -1.46
N PRO A 104 -16.67 14.49 -1.77
CA PRO A 104 -18.12 14.43 -1.73
C PRO A 104 -18.66 13.36 -2.69
N ARG A 105 -19.60 12.54 -2.22
CA ARG A 105 -20.26 11.54 -3.09
C ARG A 105 -21.25 12.20 -4.00
N VAL A 106 -21.13 11.90 -5.28
CA VAL A 106 -22.08 12.38 -6.29
C VAL A 106 -23.47 11.75 -6.03
N GLY A 107 -24.51 12.57 -5.95
CA GLY A 107 -25.89 12.14 -5.79
C GLY A 107 -26.35 11.86 -4.36
N THR A 108 -25.50 12.00 -3.35
CA THR A 108 -25.87 11.78 -1.95
C THR A 108 -25.25 12.89 -1.08
N PRO A 109 -25.93 14.04 -0.91
CA PRO A 109 -25.43 15.15 -0.09
C PRO A 109 -25.09 14.72 1.35
N GLY A 110 -23.97 15.24 1.86
CA GLY A 110 -23.50 14.95 3.22
C GLY A 110 -22.80 13.59 3.40
N THR A 111 -22.60 12.84 2.32
CA THR A 111 -21.81 11.60 2.37
C THR A 111 -20.48 11.78 1.65
N TRP A 112 -19.44 11.11 2.18
CA TRP A 112 -18.07 11.19 1.70
C TRP A 112 -17.61 9.84 1.14
N GLY A 113 -16.90 9.90 0.04
CA GLY A 113 -16.07 8.83 -0.49
C GLY A 113 -14.60 9.19 -0.31
N THR A 114 -13.73 8.44 -0.96
CA THR A 114 -12.29 8.61 -0.84
C THR A 114 -11.62 8.55 -2.21
N ARG A 115 -10.76 9.52 -2.49
CA ARG A 115 -9.71 9.39 -3.50
C ARG A 115 -8.46 8.86 -2.83
N LEU A 116 -7.96 7.74 -3.34
CA LEU A 116 -6.69 7.14 -2.95
C LEU A 116 -5.67 7.47 -4.03
N ASP A 117 -4.59 8.13 -3.64
CA ASP A 117 -3.40 8.33 -4.45
C ASP A 117 -2.27 7.49 -3.87
N TRP A 118 -1.73 6.55 -4.66
CA TRP A 118 -0.58 5.72 -4.33
C TRP A 118 0.60 6.11 -5.21
N VAL A 119 1.66 6.57 -4.59
CA VAL A 119 2.91 6.91 -5.26
C VAL A 119 4.01 6.00 -4.72
N GLU A 120 4.73 5.31 -5.60
CA GLU A 120 5.79 4.40 -5.20
C GLU A 120 6.99 4.53 -6.12
N ASP A 121 8.17 4.66 -5.55
CA ASP A 121 9.45 4.58 -6.23
C ASP A 121 10.23 3.37 -5.71
N VAL A 122 10.35 2.34 -6.54
CA VAL A 122 11.06 1.11 -6.19
C VAL A 122 12.41 1.08 -6.88
N VAL A 123 13.46 1.02 -6.07
CA VAL A 123 14.83 0.83 -6.51
C VAL A 123 15.23 -0.62 -6.28
N VAL A 124 15.36 -1.39 -7.37
CA VAL A 124 15.92 -2.75 -7.31
C VAL A 124 17.44 -2.66 -7.35
N ARG A 125 18.12 -3.07 -6.30
CA ARG A 125 19.58 -3.08 -6.22
C ARG A 125 20.18 -4.07 -7.23
N PRO A 126 21.39 -3.83 -7.77
CA PRO A 126 21.95 -4.63 -8.85
C PRO A 126 22.08 -6.10 -8.45
N MET A 127 21.42 -6.95 -9.24
CA MET A 127 21.62 -8.41 -9.25
C MET A 127 22.22 -8.80 -10.60
N PRO A 128 23.13 -9.77 -10.66
CA PRO A 128 23.56 -10.34 -11.93
C PRO A 128 22.31 -10.91 -12.62
N PHE A 129 22.10 -10.58 -13.88
CA PHE A 129 20.93 -10.96 -14.73
C PHE A 129 19.68 -10.05 -14.66
N LYS A 130 19.66 -8.94 -13.91
CA LYS A 130 18.56 -7.98 -13.80
C LYS A 130 17.97 -7.54 -15.15
N ARG A 131 18.82 -7.28 -16.16
CA ARG A 131 18.39 -6.73 -17.46
C ARG A 131 17.51 -7.66 -18.29
N PHE A 132 17.49 -8.98 -18.01
CA PHE A 132 16.64 -9.92 -18.73
C PHE A 132 15.22 -10.01 -18.16
N PHE A 133 15.03 -9.73 -16.86
CA PHE A 133 13.75 -9.89 -16.18
C PHE A 133 13.02 -8.56 -15.90
N ALA A 134 13.72 -7.41 -16.01
CA ALA A 134 13.15 -6.10 -15.66
C ALA A 134 11.80 -5.78 -16.34
N PRO A 135 11.62 -5.92 -17.67
CA PRO A 135 10.37 -5.53 -18.31
C PRO A 135 9.19 -6.44 -17.96
N VAL A 136 9.45 -7.72 -17.66
CA VAL A 136 8.41 -8.67 -17.23
C VAL A 136 8.00 -8.38 -15.79
N LEU A 137 8.96 -8.09 -14.92
CA LEU A 137 8.71 -7.73 -13.52
C LEU A 137 7.96 -6.40 -13.40
N ASP A 138 8.25 -5.41 -14.24
CA ASP A 138 7.55 -4.11 -14.23
C ASP A 138 6.07 -4.24 -14.60
N ARG A 139 5.76 -4.99 -15.65
CA ARG A 139 4.37 -5.22 -16.06
C ARG A 139 3.59 -6.08 -15.08
N ALA A 140 4.22 -7.15 -14.58
CA ALA A 140 3.60 -8.06 -13.62
C ALA A 140 3.34 -7.36 -12.29
N SER A 141 4.27 -6.54 -11.79
CA SER A 141 4.10 -5.78 -10.56
C SER A 141 2.97 -4.76 -10.67
N THR A 142 2.95 -3.93 -11.73
CA THR A 142 1.88 -2.93 -11.93
C THR A 142 0.50 -3.59 -11.99
N TRP A 143 0.36 -4.71 -12.69
CA TRP A 143 -0.89 -5.46 -12.76
C TRP A 143 -1.28 -6.04 -11.39
N LEU A 144 -0.33 -6.64 -10.68
CA LEU A 144 -0.56 -7.26 -9.36
C LEU A 144 -0.95 -6.21 -8.31
N TYR A 145 -0.23 -5.08 -8.26
CA TYR A 145 -0.57 -3.96 -7.38
C TYR A 145 -1.95 -3.38 -7.68
N GLY A 146 -2.26 -3.13 -8.95
CA GLY A 146 -3.57 -2.63 -9.36
C GLY A 146 -4.71 -3.57 -8.94
N ARG A 147 -4.51 -4.90 -9.07
CA ARG A 147 -5.48 -5.90 -8.62
C ARG A 147 -5.63 -5.92 -7.11
N ALA A 148 -4.53 -5.89 -6.35
CA ALA A 148 -4.54 -5.86 -4.90
C ALA A 148 -5.25 -4.61 -4.37
N ILE A 149 -4.93 -3.43 -4.89
CA ILE A 149 -5.59 -2.17 -4.50
C ILE A 149 -7.09 -2.23 -4.78
N ASN A 150 -7.51 -2.72 -5.95
CA ASN A 150 -8.94 -2.83 -6.27
C ASN A 150 -9.67 -3.79 -5.30
N ALA A 151 -9.04 -4.89 -4.91
CA ALA A 151 -9.60 -5.83 -3.93
C ALA A 151 -9.70 -5.21 -2.52
N MET A 152 -8.67 -4.47 -2.09
CA MET A 152 -8.68 -3.72 -0.83
C MET A 152 -9.80 -2.69 -0.79
N LEU A 153 -10.00 -1.92 -1.87
CA LEU A 153 -11.06 -0.91 -1.96
C LEU A 153 -12.46 -1.54 -1.99
N ALA A 154 -12.63 -2.69 -2.62
CA ALA A 154 -13.89 -3.44 -2.59
C ALA A 154 -14.23 -3.87 -1.15
N ARG A 155 -13.25 -4.40 -0.40
CA ARG A 155 -13.43 -4.77 1.02
C ARG A 155 -13.77 -3.56 1.89
N ALA A 156 -13.08 -2.42 1.69
CA ALA A 156 -13.38 -1.18 2.42
C ALA A 156 -14.82 -0.69 2.13
N ALA A 157 -15.30 -0.82 0.90
CA ALA A 157 -16.67 -0.45 0.54
C ALA A 157 -17.74 -1.37 1.16
N GLU A 158 -17.44 -2.64 1.38
CA GLU A 158 -18.33 -3.58 2.09
C GLU A 158 -18.41 -3.25 3.59
N SER A 159 -17.29 -2.89 4.21
CA SER A 159 -17.22 -2.51 5.64
C SER A 159 -17.88 -1.16 5.95
N SER A 160 -18.15 -0.33 4.92
CA SER A 160 -18.78 1.00 5.05
C SER A 160 -20.31 0.98 4.89
N ARG A 161 -20.93 -0.19 4.71
CA ARG A 161 -22.39 -0.37 4.57
C ARG A 161 -23.04 -0.68 5.91
#